data_69252b690b7169d56d6521f6fe07d2aa
#
_entry.id   69252b690b7169d56d6521f6fe07d2aa
#
_cell.length_a   1.000
_cell.length_b   1.000
_cell.length_c   1.000
_cell.angle_alpha   90.00
_cell.angle_beta   90.00
_cell.angle_gamma   90.00
#
_symmetry.space_group_name_H-M   'P 1'
#
loop_
_entity.id
_entity.type
_entity.pdbx_description
1 polymer ?
#
loop_
_entity_poly.entity_id
_entity_poly.type
_entity_poly.pdbx_seq_one_letter_code
_entity_poly.pdbx_strand_id
1 'polypeptide(L)'
;MGTTYRIPKLSSRREYFRLPYPVTIGATLAVDGANYKVGELSERGLRIISGVGRIPVDSQFEGTLTLAMGLHCPVTGTVLRIDDDCFIVKLERGPTSYDVIREQRFVSRMFPDWKPMP
;
A
#
# COMPACT_ATOMS: atom_id res chain seq x y z
N MET A 1 -21.05 24.90 -13.16
CA MET A 1 -20.42 24.72 -12.96
C MET A 1 -20.02 24.63 -12.72
N GLY A 2 -20.35 24.53 -12.43
CA GLY A 2 -19.64 24.39 -12.21
C GLY A 2 -19.28 24.10 -11.77
N THR A 3 -19.72 23.98 -11.73
CA THR A 3 -19.07 23.54 -11.30
C THR A 3 -18.46 23.04 -11.01
N THR A 4 -18.65 22.90 -10.96
CA THR A 4 -17.77 22.29 -10.66
C THR A 4 -17.12 22.03 -10.12
N TYR A 5 -17.32 21.99 -10.00
CA TYR A 5 -16.38 21.64 -9.48
C TYR A 5 -15.76 21.11 -9.31
N ARG A 6 -15.66 21.03 -9.28
CA ARG A 6 -14.86 20.31 -9.28
C ARG A 6 -14.03 20.02 -9.00
N ILE A 7 -13.81 19.85 -8.90
CA ILE A 7 -12.88 19.51 -8.63
C ILE A 7 -11.96 19.32 -9.08
N PRO A 8 -11.63 19.50 -9.32
CA PRO A 8 -10.74 19.07 -9.84
C PRO A 8 -9.68 18.83 -9.68
N LYS A 9 -9.44 19.09 -9.76
CA LYS A 9 -8.42 18.86 -9.59
C LYS A 9 -7.77 18.03 -9.06
N LEU A 10 -7.91 18.07 -8.71
CA LEU A 10 -7.61 16.84 -8.24
C LEU A 10 -7.22 15.86 -9.24
N SER A 11 -7.63 16.07 -10.40
CA SER A 11 -7.50 15.07 -11.43
C SER A 11 -6.11 14.60 -11.66
N SER A 12 -5.15 15.48 -11.57
CA SER A 12 -3.78 15.05 -11.75
C SER A 12 -3.22 14.46 -10.49
N ARG A 13 -4.04 14.36 -9.49
CA ARG A 13 -3.59 13.89 -8.24
C ARG A 13 -3.98 12.51 -7.99
N ARG A 14 -3.44 11.97 -6.92
CA ARG A 14 -3.85 10.68 -6.44
C ARG A 14 -5.26 10.73 -5.93
N GLU A 15 -6.05 9.77 -6.30
CA GLU A 15 -7.39 9.63 -5.77
C GLU A 15 -7.38 8.97 -4.40
N TYR A 16 -6.30 8.27 -4.07
CA TYR A 16 -6.22 7.48 -2.86
C TYR A 16 -5.03 7.91 -2.04
N PHE A 17 -5.23 7.97 -0.74
CA PHE A 17 -4.16 8.29 0.17
C PHE A 17 -3.08 7.22 0.13
N ARG A 18 -1.83 7.63 0.09
CA ARG A 18 -0.68 6.74 0.13
C ARG A 18 0.06 6.92 1.44
N LEU A 19 0.35 5.80 2.08
CA LEU A 19 1.05 5.77 3.35
C LEU A 19 2.44 5.19 3.12
N PRO A 20 3.48 6.04 3.03
CA PRO A 20 4.84 5.53 3.05
C PRO A 20 5.21 5.17 4.49
N TYR A 21 5.84 4.01 4.67
CA TYR A 21 6.22 3.57 5.99
C TYR A 21 7.61 4.08 6.38
N PRO A 22 7.85 4.31 7.68
CA PRO A 22 9.21 4.50 8.16
C PRO A 22 10.04 3.24 7.90
N VAL A 23 11.37 3.39 7.91
CA VAL A 23 12.26 2.28 7.60
C VAL A 23 12.08 1.11 8.55
N THR A 24 11.78 1.39 9.82
CA THR A 24 11.78 0.38 10.88
C THR A 24 10.45 -0.30 11.11
N ILE A 25 9.38 0.15 10.47
CA ILE A 25 8.07 -0.45 10.65
C ILE A 25 7.35 -0.48 9.32
N GLY A 26 6.46 -1.42 9.14
CA GLY A 26 5.69 -1.49 7.92
C GLY A 26 4.74 -2.66 7.94
N ALA A 27 4.08 -2.85 6.81
CA ALA A 27 3.19 -3.98 6.61
C ALA A 27 3.97 -5.12 5.93
N THR A 28 3.41 -6.30 6.01
CA THR A 28 3.97 -7.50 5.40
C THR A 28 2.91 -8.15 4.53
N LEU A 29 3.29 -8.55 3.34
CA LEU A 29 2.43 -9.30 2.44
C LEU A 29 2.91 -10.75 2.39
N ALA A 30 2.03 -11.68 2.71
CA ALA A 30 2.33 -13.11 2.63
C ALA A 30 1.61 -13.71 1.42
N VAL A 31 2.36 -14.32 0.52
CA VAL A 31 1.83 -14.98 -0.67
C VAL A 31 2.56 -16.32 -0.82
N ASP A 32 1.81 -17.41 -0.83
CA ASP A 32 2.36 -18.75 -1.05
C ASP A 32 3.55 -19.09 -0.15
N GLY A 33 3.44 -18.68 1.12
CA GLY A 33 4.48 -18.99 2.09
C GLY A 33 5.67 -18.04 2.07
N ALA A 34 5.72 -17.09 1.15
CA ALA A 34 6.77 -16.08 1.09
C ALA A 34 6.26 -14.78 1.70
N ASN A 35 7.16 -14.06 2.36
CA ASN A 35 6.82 -12.78 2.99
C ASN A 35 7.54 -11.65 2.28
N TYR A 36 6.81 -10.58 2.03
CA TYR A 36 7.32 -9.41 1.34
C TYR A 36 7.11 -8.18 2.21
N LYS A 37 8.10 -7.33 2.27
CA LYS A 37 8.00 -6.09 3.03
C LYS A 37 7.34 -5.02 2.17
N VAL A 38 6.31 -4.38 2.73
CA VAL A 38 5.58 -3.31 2.06
C VAL A 38 6.15 -1.97 2.50
N GLY A 39 6.59 -1.18 1.54
CA GLY A 39 7.14 0.15 1.82
C GLY A 39 6.14 1.28 1.68
N GLU A 40 5.06 1.05 0.93
CA GLU A 40 4.02 2.05 0.77
C GLU A 40 2.68 1.35 0.60
N LEU A 41 1.66 1.87 1.26
CA LEU A 41 0.32 1.28 1.29
C LEU A 41 -0.71 2.29 0.81
N SER A 42 -1.66 1.81 0.00
CA SER A 42 -2.91 2.53 -0.25
C SER A 42 -4.01 1.50 -0.39
N GLU A 43 -5.27 1.95 -0.50
CA GLU A 43 -6.35 0.99 -0.68
C GLU A 43 -6.32 0.35 -2.08
N ARG A 44 -5.59 0.93 -3.02
CA ARG A 44 -5.55 0.44 -4.40
C ARG A 44 -4.21 -0.14 -4.80
N GLY A 45 -3.21 -0.08 -3.96
CA GLY A 45 -1.92 -0.59 -4.36
C GLY A 45 -0.91 -0.69 -3.26
N LEU A 46 0.16 -1.39 -3.58
CA LEU A 46 1.29 -1.58 -2.67
C LEU A 46 2.57 -1.35 -3.42
N ARG A 47 3.55 -0.82 -2.71
CA ARG A 47 4.93 -0.84 -3.16
C ARG A 47 5.67 -1.81 -2.26
N ILE A 48 6.17 -2.88 -2.85
CA ILE A 48 6.88 -3.93 -2.12
C ILE A 48 8.36 -3.72 -2.31
N ILE A 49 9.09 -3.57 -1.20
CA ILE A 49 10.49 -3.16 -1.25
C ILE A 49 11.47 -4.29 -0.97
N SER A 50 11.01 -5.41 -0.41
CA SER A 50 11.88 -6.55 -0.25
C SER A 50 11.06 -7.80 0.02
N GLY A 51 11.66 -8.95 -0.26
CA GLY A 51 11.01 -10.23 0.01
C GLY A 51 11.82 -11.37 -0.55
N VAL A 52 11.40 -12.57 -0.24
CA VAL A 52 12.00 -13.78 -0.74
C VAL A 52 11.28 -14.19 -2.02
N GLY A 53 12.06 -14.38 -3.08
CA GLY A 53 11.47 -14.75 -4.36
C GLY A 53 10.82 -13.56 -5.05
N ARG A 54 10.24 -13.81 -6.18
CA ARG A 54 9.62 -12.77 -6.98
C ARG A 54 8.32 -13.27 -7.56
N ILE A 55 7.34 -12.39 -7.54
CA ILE A 55 6.06 -12.65 -8.21
C ILE A 55 6.22 -12.06 -9.61
N PRO A 56 5.99 -12.84 -10.66
CA PRO A 56 6.19 -12.32 -12.02
C PRO A 56 5.29 -11.13 -12.35
N VAL A 57 5.78 -10.24 -13.22
CA VAL A 57 5.00 -9.14 -13.72
C VAL A 57 3.77 -9.69 -14.45
N ASP A 58 2.65 -9.00 -14.30
CA ASP A 58 1.34 -9.37 -14.85
C ASP A 58 0.71 -10.60 -14.21
N SER A 59 1.37 -11.20 -13.20
CA SER A 59 0.74 -12.31 -12.51
C SER A 59 -0.23 -11.80 -11.45
N GLN A 60 -1.29 -12.57 -11.26
CA GLN A 60 -2.27 -12.32 -10.21
C GLN A 60 -1.91 -13.17 -9.00
N PHE A 61 -2.25 -12.67 -7.83
CA PHE A 61 -1.97 -13.39 -6.60
C PHE A 61 -3.08 -13.16 -5.59
N GLU A 62 -3.14 -14.07 -4.62
CA GLU A 62 -3.94 -13.92 -3.41
C GLU A 62 -2.99 -14.03 -2.25
N GLY A 63 -3.24 -13.25 -1.22
CA GLY A 63 -2.38 -13.27 -0.07
C GLY A 63 -3.03 -12.62 1.14
N THR A 64 -2.22 -12.46 2.18
CA THR A 64 -2.65 -11.80 3.40
C THR A 64 -1.72 -10.63 3.69
N LEU A 65 -2.30 -9.46 3.79
CA LEU A 65 -1.58 -8.25 4.15
C LEU A 65 -1.75 -8.05 5.65
N THR A 66 -0.64 -7.98 6.37
CA THR A 66 -0.67 -7.70 7.80
C THR A 66 -0.17 -6.28 8.00
N LEU A 67 -1.02 -5.41 8.50
CA LEU A 67 -0.70 -4.01 8.74
C LEU A 67 0.14 -3.87 9.99
N ALA A 68 0.85 -2.74 10.11
CA ALA A 68 1.68 -2.49 11.27
C ALA A 68 0.86 -2.48 12.57
N MET A 69 -0.39 -2.06 12.50
CA MET A 69 -1.28 -2.07 13.67
C MET A 69 -1.80 -3.46 14.01
N GLY A 70 -1.43 -4.48 13.23
CA GLY A 70 -1.78 -5.86 13.54
C GLY A 70 -2.99 -6.42 12.79
N LEU A 71 -3.64 -5.62 12.00
CA LEU A 71 -4.81 -6.07 11.24
C LEU A 71 -4.38 -6.95 10.07
N HIS A 72 -5.05 -8.08 9.90
CA HIS A 72 -4.82 -8.99 8.78
C HIS A 72 -5.91 -8.77 7.74
N CYS A 73 -5.49 -8.47 6.51
CA CYS A 73 -6.43 -8.22 5.41
C CYS A 73 -6.19 -9.22 4.29
N PRO A 74 -7.21 -9.97 3.88
CA PRO A 74 -7.08 -10.76 2.65
C PRO A 74 -6.99 -9.82 1.46
N VAL A 75 -6.06 -10.09 0.56
CA VAL A 75 -5.86 -9.24 -0.61
C VAL A 75 -5.76 -10.08 -1.87
N THR A 76 -6.18 -9.49 -2.98
CA THR A 76 -5.90 -10.00 -4.31
C THR A 76 -5.33 -8.87 -5.13
N GLY A 77 -4.41 -9.19 -6.01
CA GLY A 77 -3.77 -8.16 -6.78
C GLY A 77 -3.03 -8.68 -7.98
N THR A 78 -2.43 -7.74 -8.70
CA THR A 78 -1.65 -7.99 -9.90
C THR A 78 -0.36 -7.20 -9.82
N VAL A 79 0.76 -7.82 -10.16
CA VAL A 79 2.04 -7.12 -10.22
C VAL A 79 2.06 -6.32 -11.51
N LEU A 80 2.11 -4.99 -11.39
CA LEU A 80 2.10 -4.11 -12.56
C LEU A 80 3.46 -4.00 -13.19
N ARG A 81 4.49 -3.82 -12.37
CA ARG A 81 5.85 -3.62 -12.89
C ARG A 81 6.86 -3.77 -11.78
N ILE A 82 8.11 -3.86 -12.18
CA ILE A 82 9.25 -3.87 -11.28
C ILE A 82 10.03 -2.59 -11.53
N ASP A 83 10.23 -1.79 -10.48
CA ASP A 83 11.01 -0.55 -10.51
C ASP A 83 12.21 -0.75 -9.61
N ASP A 84 13.41 -0.86 -10.20
CA ASP A 84 14.63 -1.19 -9.45
C ASP A 84 14.40 -2.50 -8.69
N ASP A 85 14.43 -2.44 -7.37
CA ASP A 85 14.21 -3.63 -6.55
C ASP A 85 12.83 -3.67 -5.92
N CYS A 86 11.93 -2.82 -6.41
CA CYS A 86 10.58 -2.71 -5.87
C CYS A 86 9.56 -3.27 -6.84
N PHE A 87 8.52 -3.86 -6.28
CA PHE A 87 7.36 -4.30 -7.06
C PHE A 87 6.23 -3.31 -6.84
N ILE A 88 5.59 -2.91 -7.92
CA ILE A 88 4.39 -2.09 -7.84
C ILE A 88 3.20 -3.00 -8.11
N VAL A 89 2.31 -3.05 -7.15
CA VAL A 89 1.17 -3.96 -7.15
C VAL A 89 -0.13 -3.17 -7.17
N LYS A 90 -1.03 -3.57 -8.04
CA LYS A 90 -2.40 -3.06 -8.04
C LYS A 90 -3.26 -4.05 -7.26
N LEU A 91 -4.06 -3.54 -6.33
CA LEU A 91 -4.96 -4.38 -5.54
C LEU A 91 -6.36 -4.33 -6.15
N GLU A 92 -6.95 -5.50 -6.38
CA GLU A 92 -8.36 -5.62 -6.69
C GLU A 92 -9.17 -5.74 -5.42
N ARG A 93 -8.59 -6.33 -4.38
CA ARG A 93 -9.20 -6.44 -3.06
C ARG A 93 -8.12 -6.16 -2.03
N GLY A 94 -8.42 -5.31 -1.05
CA GLY A 94 -7.43 -4.97 -0.03
C GLY A 94 -8.06 -4.17 1.10
N PRO A 95 -7.23 -3.43 1.84
CA PRO A 95 -7.73 -2.63 2.95
C PRO A 95 -8.64 -1.51 2.45
N THR A 96 -9.55 -1.09 3.32
CA THR A 96 -10.40 0.06 3.01
C THR A 96 -9.62 1.34 3.25
N SER A 97 -10.14 2.47 2.75
CA SER A 97 -9.52 3.76 3.05
C SER A 97 -9.53 4.03 4.56
N TYR A 98 -10.56 3.56 5.25
CA TYR A 98 -10.63 3.69 6.70
C TYR A 98 -9.47 2.93 7.38
N ASP A 99 -9.16 1.72 6.91
CA ASP A 99 -8.05 0.95 7.44
C ASP A 99 -6.72 1.66 7.19
N VAL A 100 -6.53 2.25 6.03
CA VAL A 100 -5.29 2.96 5.70
C VAL A 100 -5.13 4.18 6.59
N ILE A 101 -6.21 4.91 6.85
CA ILE A 101 -6.16 6.07 7.74
C ILE A 101 -5.83 5.65 9.17
N ARG A 102 -6.43 4.56 9.65
CA ARG A 102 -6.12 4.03 10.98
C ARG A 102 -4.67 3.60 11.08
N GLU A 103 -4.16 2.98 10.03
CA GLU A 103 -2.76 2.58 9.99
C GLU A 103 -1.85 3.81 10.06
N GLN A 104 -2.18 4.87 9.33
CA GLN A 104 -1.42 6.11 9.39
C GLN A 104 -1.40 6.67 10.81
N ARG A 105 -2.54 6.67 11.48
CA ARG A 105 -2.62 7.16 12.85
C ARG A 105 -1.75 6.32 13.79
N PHE A 106 -1.77 5.01 13.60
CA PHE A 106 -0.92 4.12 14.38
C PHE A 106 0.55 4.44 14.18
N VAL A 107 1.00 4.55 12.93
CA VAL A 107 2.39 4.85 12.61
C VAL A 107 2.79 6.20 13.17
N SER A 108 1.93 7.20 13.06
CA SER A 108 2.21 8.56 13.57
C SER A 108 2.39 8.57 15.07
N ARG A 109 1.66 7.74 15.80
CA ARG A 109 1.83 7.63 17.26
C ARG A 109 3.12 6.94 17.64
N MET A 110 3.51 5.91 16.86
CA MET A 110 4.75 5.19 17.13
C MET A 110 5.99 5.98 16.75
N PHE A 111 5.87 6.87 15.78
CA PHE A 111 6.98 7.65 15.25
C PHE A 111 6.55 9.11 15.10
N PRO A 112 6.53 9.88 16.23
CA PRO A 112 5.98 11.23 16.19
C PRO A 112 6.67 12.18 15.22
N ASP A 113 7.96 11.95 14.93
CA ASP A 113 8.70 12.80 14.02
C ASP A 113 8.54 12.42 12.56
N TRP A 114 7.94 11.28 12.28
CA TRP A 114 7.71 10.85 10.90
C TRP A 114 6.45 11.51 10.36
N LYS A 115 6.52 11.98 9.13
CA LYS A 115 5.37 12.58 8.47
C LYS A 115 5.28 12.02 7.06
N PRO A 116 4.08 11.57 6.65
CA PRO A 116 3.93 11.09 5.28
C PRO A 116 4.08 12.26 4.31
N MET A 117 4.67 11.96 3.16
CA MET A 117 4.75 12.95 2.09
C MET A 117 3.39 13.13 1.47
N PRO A 118 3.01 14.37 1.15
CA PRO A 118 1.74 14.64 0.51
C PRO A 118 1.65 14.06 -0.90
#